data_e578a08665c10db456fcc36ee7653ffc
#
_entry.id   e578a08665c10db456fcc36ee7653ffc
#
_cell.length_a   1.000
_cell.length_b   1.000
_cell.length_c   1.000
_cell.angle_alpha   90.00
_cell.angle_beta   90.00
_cell.angle_gamma   90.00
#
_symmetry.space_group_name_H-M   'P 1'
#
loop_
_entity.id
_entity.type
_entity.pdbx_description
1 polymer ?
#
loop_
_entity_poly.entity_id
_entity_poly.type
_entity_poly.pdbx_seq_one_letter_code
_entity_poly.pdbx_strand_id
1 'polypeptide(L)'
;MEVESIEGVKTGEVLLTLTEDSCSTDADRGYRPCCFTCGIHSRQGCSKREQVVMEKAGELIREFGVSVQTKGYIYLCQAVSMAAESPKETIWVTKEIYPVIAKREHATAAGVERAIRYAVTAIWDHGNWRLYSSITQNLAVSKPTNGQFILQVAKYMNEGMRM
;
A
#
# COMPACT_ATOMS: atom_id res chain seq x y z
N MET A 1 -55.24 -37.79 -15.03
CA MET A 1 -53.81 -37.94 -14.86
C MET A 1 -53.33 -36.61 -14.44
N GLU A 2 -52.91 -36.56 -13.17
CA GLU A 2 -52.69 -35.37 -12.41
C GLU A 2 -51.37 -34.69 -12.80
N VAL A 3 -51.43 -33.40 -13.02
CA VAL A 3 -50.29 -32.52 -13.13
C VAL A 3 -50.12 -31.85 -11.77
N GLU A 4 -49.17 -32.32 -10.98
CA GLU A 4 -48.82 -31.67 -9.74
C GLU A 4 -48.03 -30.40 -10.00
N SER A 5 -48.59 -29.34 -9.49
CA SER A 5 -48.00 -28.00 -9.40
C SER A 5 -46.81 -28.00 -8.45
N ILE A 6 -45.68 -27.52 -8.91
CA ILE A 6 -44.58 -27.17 -8.00
C ILE A 6 -44.57 -25.66 -7.84
N GLU A 7 -45.26 -25.22 -6.82
CA GLU A 7 -45.13 -23.86 -6.27
C GLU A 7 -43.83 -23.73 -5.47
N GLY A 8 -43.20 -22.57 -5.59
CA GLY A 8 -42.39 -22.04 -4.52
C GLY A 8 -40.90 -22.06 -4.69
N VAL A 9 -40.37 -21.30 -5.65
CA VAL A 9 -39.02 -20.77 -5.48
C VAL A 9 -39.11 -19.42 -4.79
N LYS A 10 -39.00 -19.45 -3.47
CA LYS A 10 -38.75 -18.25 -2.67
C LYS A 10 -37.36 -17.71 -3.02
N THR A 11 -37.33 -16.48 -3.47
CA THR A 11 -36.17 -15.64 -3.54
C THR A 11 -35.51 -15.60 -2.16
N GLY A 12 -34.51 -16.46 -1.96
CA GLY A 12 -33.66 -16.42 -0.79
C GLY A 12 -32.71 -15.25 -0.92
N GLU A 13 -32.91 -14.25 -0.07
CA GLU A 13 -31.90 -13.28 0.26
C GLU A 13 -30.63 -14.03 0.67
N VAL A 14 -29.59 -13.89 -0.15
CA VAL A 14 -28.24 -14.30 0.26
C VAL A 14 -27.79 -13.27 1.27
N LEU A 15 -28.11 -13.53 2.52
CA LEU A 15 -27.55 -12.84 3.66
C LEU A 15 -26.07 -13.21 3.68
N LEU A 16 -25.23 -12.38 3.06
CA LEU A 16 -23.81 -12.43 3.26
C LEU A 16 -23.53 -12.04 4.70
N THR A 17 -23.61 -13.01 5.58
CA THR A 17 -22.98 -12.91 6.90
C THR A 17 -21.48 -12.78 6.65
N LEU A 18 -20.99 -11.56 6.71
CA LEU A 18 -19.58 -11.28 6.89
C LEU A 18 -19.21 -11.86 8.24
N THR A 19 -18.80 -13.11 8.24
CA THR A 19 -18.13 -13.68 9.40
C THR A 19 -16.81 -12.91 9.55
N GLU A 20 -16.79 -12.10 10.58
CA GLU A 20 -15.56 -11.65 11.24
C GLU A 20 -14.85 -12.91 11.71
N ASP A 21 -13.95 -13.43 10.87
CA ASP A 21 -13.03 -14.42 11.42
C ASP A 21 -11.81 -14.67 10.56
N SER A 22 -10.77 -14.71 11.32
CA SER A 22 -9.51 -15.37 11.07
C SER A 22 -8.48 -14.59 10.26
N CYS A 23 -7.89 -13.64 10.94
CA CYS A 23 -6.44 -13.55 10.89
C CYS A 23 -5.89 -14.79 11.62
N SER A 24 -5.91 -15.95 10.97
CA SER A 24 -5.31 -17.15 11.51
C SER A 24 -3.79 -17.02 11.50
N THR A 25 -3.23 -17.10 12.68
CA THR A 25 -1.81 -17.21 12.97
C THR A 25 -1.28 -18.54 12.47
N ASP A 26 -0.97 -18.62 11.19
CA ASP A 26 -0.09 -19.68 10.66
C ASP A 26 1.29 -19.10 10.42
N ALA A 27 2.16 -19.32 11.37
CA ALA A 27 3.56 -18.86 11.41
C ALA A 27 4.47 -19.58 10.41
N ASP A 28 3.96 -20.39 9.46
CA ASP A 28 4.80 -21.32 8.72
C ASP A 28 4.64 -21.30 7.18
N ARG A 29 3.99 -20.32 6.60
CA ARG A 29 3.98 -20.18 5.13
C ARG A 29 3.91 -18.72 4.68
N GLY A 30 5.06 -18.23 4.24
CA GLY A 30 5.17 -17.29 3.15
C GLY A 30 4.19 -16.14 3.17
N TYR A 31 4.62 -15.05 3.76
CA TYR A 31 4.33 -13.69 3.37
C TYR A 31 2.94 -13.44 2.75
N ARG A 32 1.93 -13.22 3.57
CA ARG A 32 0.64 -12.71 3.11
C ARG A 32 0.66 -11.18 3.10
N PRO A 33 0.40 -10.52 1.96
CA PRO A 33 0.47 -9.07 1.84
C PRO A 33 -0.56 -8.29 2.68
N CYS A 34 -1.60 -8.93 3.19
CA CYS A 34 -2.63 -8.26 3.98
C CYS A 34 -2.20 -7.87 5.41
N CYS A 35 -1.15 -8.51 5.96
CA CYS A 35 -0.62 -8.17 7.29
C CYS A 35 0.68 -7.37 7.23
N PHE A 36 1.03 -6.91 6.05
CA PHE A 36 2.27 -6.19 5.85
C PHE A 36 2.29 -4.80 6.48
N THR A 37 1.13 -4.25 6.70
CA THR A 37 0.94 -2.90 7.23
C THR A 37 0.83 -2.85 8.74
N CYS A 38 0.33 -3.92 9.34
CA CYS A 38 0.13 -3.92 10.78
C CYS A 38 1.20 -4.75 11.49
N GLY A 39 2.47 -4.46 11.34
CA GLY A 39 3.52 -4.93 12.25
C GLY A 39 3.23 -4.60 13.73
N ILE A 40 2.02 -4.15 14.01
CA ILE A 40 1.46 -3.99 15.33
C ILE A 40 0.39 -5.05 15.48
N HIS A 41 0.67 -6.13 16.20
CA HIS A 41 -0.33 -6.90 16.92
C HIS A 41 -1.00 -6.03 18.01
N SER A 42 -1.44 -4.85 17.66
CA SER A 42 -2.37 -4.12 18.50
C SER A 42 -3.77 -4.46 17.99
N ARG A 43 -4.60 -4.95 18.89
CA ARG A 43 -5.99 -5.37 18.71
C ARG A 43 -6.95 -4.28 18.20
N GLN A 44 -6.42 -3.23 17.57
CA GLN A 44 -7.15 -2.20 16.85
C GLN A 44 -6.91 -2.43 15.37
N GLY A 45 -7.90 -3.04 14.73
CA GLY A 45 -7.84 -3.40 13.32
C GLY A 45 -7.51 -2.19 12.44
N CYS A 46 -6.65 -2.40 11.47
CA CYS A 46 -6.39 -1.48 10.37
C CYS A 46 -7.73 -1.09 9.74
N SER A 47 -8.00 0.18 9.58
CA SER A 47 -9.25 0.61 8.94
C SER A 47 -9.29 0.09 7.50
N LYS A 48 -10.48 -0.23 6.99
CA LYS A 48 -10.64 -0.66 5.59
C LYS A 48 -9.97 0.33 4.61
N ARG A 49 -9.98 1.62 4.95
CA ARG A 49 -9.37 2.67 4.14
C ARG A 49 -7.85 2.53 4.09
N GLU A 50 -7.18 2.33 5.22
CA GLU A 50 -5.74 2.12 5.28
C GLU A 50 -5.30 0.88 4.49
N GLN A 51 -6.09 -0.19 4.54
CA GLN A 51 -5.83 -1.40 3.75
C GLN A 51 -5.88 -1.12 2.25
N VAL A 52 -6.92 -0.43 1.78
CA VAL A 52 -7.09 -0.07 0.36
C VAL A 52 -5.97 0.87 -0.12
N VAL A 53 -5.60 1.86 0.69
CA VAL A 53 -4.52 2.79 0.34
C VAL A 53 -3.18 2.06 0.22
N MET A 54 -2.90 1.14 1.15
CA MET A 54 -1.68 0.34 1.11
C MET A 54 -1.64 -0.62 -0.07
N GLU A 55 -2.74 -1.28 -0.39
CA GLU A 55 -2.84 -2.17 -1.55
C GLU A 55 -2.55 -1.42 -2.85
N LYS A 56 -3.20 -0.28 -3.05
CA LYS A 56 -2.94 0.59 -4.20
C LYS A 56 -1.50 1.09 -4.27
N ALA A 57 -0.92 1.48 -3.13
CA ALA A 57 0.49 1.84 -3.08
C ALA A 57 1.39 0.68 -3.51
N GLY A 58 1.10 -0.53 -3.02
CA GLY A 58 1.84 -1.74 -3.39
C GLY A 58 1.73 -2.08 -4.87
N GLU A 59 0.55 -1.97 -5.47
CA GLU A 59 0.34 -2.18 -6.90
C GLU A 59 1.17 -1.19 -7.73
N LEU A 60 1.06 0.08 -7.42
CA LEU A 60 1.77 1.14 -8.15
C LEU A 60 3.29 1.00 -8.04
N ILE A 61 3.81 0.66 -6.85
CA ILE A 61 5.24 0.48 -6.65
C ILE A 61 5.76 -0.77 -7.38
N ARG A 62 4.94 -1.82 -7.53
CA ARG A 62 5.26 -2.97 -8.39
C ARG A 62 5.32 -2.58 -9.87
N GLU A 63 4.40 -1.73 -10.34
CA GLU A 63 4.41 -1.23 -11.72
C GLU A 63 5.66 -0.39 -12.02
N PHE A 64 6.23 0.26 -11.01
CA PHE A 64 7.54 0.91 -11.13
C PHE A 64 8.69 -0.09 -11.27
N GLY A 65 8.48 -1.38 -11.02
CA GLY A 65 9.48 -2.43 -11.18
C GLY A 65 10.30 -2.73 -9.92
N VAL A 66 9.85 -2.31 -8.73
CA VAL A 66 10.52 -2.65 -7.47
C VAL A 66 10.15 -4.08 -7.03
N SER A 67 11.16 -4.88 -6.70
CA SER A 67 10.93 -6.23 -6.20
C SER A 67 10.24 -6.22 -4.84
N VAL A 68 9.14 -6.95 -4.73
CA VAL A 68 8.31 -7.06 -3.51
C VAL A 68 9.06 -7.68 -2.32
N GLN A 69 10.14 -8.41 -2.58
CA GLN A 69 10.94 -9.08 -1.54
C GLN A 69 11.94 -8.16 -0.86
N THR A 70 12.06 -6.91 -1.31
CA THR A 70 13.04 -5.98 -0.76
C THR A 70 12.46 -5.16 0.37
N LYS A 71 13.28 -4.86 1.39
CA LYS A 71 12.89 -3.90 2.44
C LYS A 71 12.55 -2.53 1.86
N GLY A 72 13.22 -2.14 0.77
CA GLY A 72 12.94 -0.89 0.06
C GLY A 72 11.52 -0.80 -0.46
N TYR A 73 10.98 -1.89 -1.02
CA TYR A 73 9.58 -1.99 -1.43
C TYR A 73 8.63 -1.77 -0.25
N ILE A 74 8.86 -2.50 0.82
CA ILE A 74 8.04 -2.46 2.03
C ILE A 74 7.97 -1.04 2.61
N TYR A 75 9.13 -0.44 2.82
CA TYR A 75 9.22 0.88 3.40
C TYR A 75 8.66 1.96 2.48
N LEU A 76 8.83 1.79 1.17
CA LEU A 76 8.29 2.72 0.18
C LEU A 76 6.75 2.66 0.15
N CYS A 77 6.14 1.47 0.19
CA CYS A 77 4.69 1.31 0.29
C CYS A 77 4.14 1.99 1.55
N GLN A 78 4.76 1.75 2.70
CA GLN A 78 4.35 2.38 3.96
C GLN A 78 4.50 3.91 3.90
N ALA A 79 5.60 4.40 3.36
CA ALA A 79 5.85 5.84 3.26
C ALA A 79 4.83 6.54 2.36
N VAL A 80 4.52 5.95 1.21
CA VAL A 80 3.52 6.49 0.26
C VAL A 80 2.12 6.45 0.87
N SER A 81 1.73 5.35 1.53
CA SER A 81 0.43 5.26 2.21
C SER A 81 0.28 6.30 3.30
N MET A 82 1.27 6.45 4.16
CA MET A 82 1.26 7.46 5.23
C MET A 82 1.16 8.87 4.67
N ALA A 83 1.86 9.16 3.58
CA ALA A 83 1.79 10.45 2.91
C ALA A 83 0.41 10.69 2.28
N ALA A 84 -0.21 9.66 1.68
CA ALA A 84 -1.53 9.75 1.08
C ALA A 84 -2.67 9.95 2.10
N GLU A 85 -2.52 9.37 3.29
CA GLU A 85 -3.52 9.46 4.36
C GLU A 85 -3.39 10.73 5.22
N SER A 86 -2.29 11.44 5.10
CA SER A 86 -2.07 12.62 5.90
C SER A 86 -3.03 13.75 5.50
N PRO A 87 -3.70 14.37 6.47
CA PRO A 87 -4.53 15.54 6.24
C PRO A 87 -3.71 16.82 6.03
N LYS A 88 -2.40 16.76 6.26
CA LYS A 88 -1.49 17.91 6.16
C LYS A 88 -1.10 18.14 4.70
N GLU A 89 -1.14 19.39 4.24
CA GLU A 89 -0.61 19.77 2.93
C GLU A 89 0.90 19.56 2.82
N THR A 90 1.63 19.65 3.94
CA THR A 90 3.08 19.47 3.98
C THR A 90 3.45 18.43 5.03
N ILE A 91 4.11 17.36 4.58
CA ILE A 91 4.66 16.31 5.44
C ILE A 91 6.18 16.32 5.35
N TRP A 92 6.81 16.24 6.50
CA TRP A 92 8.26 16.09 6.60
C TRP A 92 8.62 14.59 6.60
N VAL A 93 8.85 14.04 5.41
CA VAL A 93 9.16 12.60 5.23
C VAL A 93 10.24 12.12 6.20
N THR A 94 11.31 12.88 6.34
CA THR A 94 12.45 12.52 7.21
C THR A 94 12.12 12.57 8.70
N LYS A 95 11.26 13.50 9.11
CA LYS A 95 10.97 13.74 10.53
C LYS A 95 9.73 13.02 11.01
N GLU A 96 8.74 12.82 10.13
CA GLU A 96 7.44 12.27 10.50
C GLU A 96 7.26 10.83 10.00
N ILE A 97 7.67 10.50 8.77
CA ILE A 97 7.44 9.18 8.18
C ILE A 97 8.52 8.17 8.55
N TYR A 98 9.79 8.49 8.32
CA TYR A 98 10.87 7.52 8.55
C TYR A 98 10.99 7.03 10.00
N PRO A 99 10.83 7.87 11.04
CA PRO A 99 10.87 7.38 12.42
C PRO A 99 9.71 6.43 12.75
N VAL A 100 8.53 6.65 12.18
CA VAL A 100 7.37 5.77 12.39
C VAL A 100 7.60 4.41 11.74
N ILE A 101 8.08 4.38 10.49
CA ILE A 101 8.44 3.13 9.81
C ILE A 101 9.57 2.42 10.56
N ALA A 102 10.60 3.14 10.97
CA ALA A 102 11.72 2.59 11.73
C ALA A 102 11.27 1.90 13.01
N LYS A 103 10.33 2.51 13.74
CA LYS A 103 9.75 1.93 14.95
C LYS A 103 8.92 0.67 14.65
N ARG A 104 8.12 0.68 13.58
CA ARG A 104 7.29 -0.45 13.16
C ARG A 104 8.13 -1.66 12.74
N GLU A 105 9.19 -1.40 12.00
CA GLU A 105 10.02 -2.44 11.37
C GLU A 105 11.28 -2.78 12.19
N HIS A 106 11.37 -2.31 13.44
CA HIS A 106 12.54 -2.51 14.30
C HIS A 106 13.86 -2.14 13.62
N ALA A 107 13.84 -1.04 12.87
CA ALA A 107 14.96 -0.52 12.09
C ALA A 107 15.38 0.87 12.58
N THR A 108 16.38 1.45 11.96
CA THR A 108 16.78 2.85 12.18
C THR A 108 16.21 3.75 11.07
N ALA A 109 15.90 5.01 11.38
CA ALA A 109 15.42 5.96 10.39
C ALA A 109 16.40 6.12 9.21
N ALA A 110 17.71 6.09 9.47
CA ALA A 110 18.73 6.09 8.44
C ALA A 110 18.72 4.81 7.59
N GLY A 111 18.43 3.66 8.21
CA GLY A 111 18.26 2.38 7.50
C GLY A 111 17.05 2.39 6.58
N VAL A 112 15.92 2.94 7.05
CA VAL A 112 14.71 3.13 6.25
C VAL A 112 14.97 4.06 5.06
N GLU A 113 15.58 5.22 5.31
CA GLU A 113 15.96 6.16 4.25
C GLU A 113 16.85 5.51 3.19
N ARG A 114 17.88 4.78 3.62
CA ARG A 114 18.80 4.08 2.71
C ARG A 114 18.07 3.04 1.86
N ALA A 115 17.21 2.23 2.45
CA ALA A 115 16.44 1.22 1.72
C ALA A 115 15.50 1.85 0.69
N ILE A 116 14.81 2.93 1.05
CA ILE A 116 13.96 3.69 0.11
C ILE A 116 14.80 4.30 -1.01
N ARG A 117 15.96 4.86 -0.69
CA ARG A 117 16.87 5.43 -1.68
C ARG A 117 17.31 4.39 -2.72
N TYR A 118 17.63 3.17 -2.28
CA TYR A 118 17.95 2.08 -3.20
C TYR A 118 16.76 1.71 -4.08
N ALA A 119 15.55 1.65 -3.53
CA ALA A 119 14.35 1.38 -4.32
C ALA A 119 14.09 2.46 -5.38
N VAL A 120 14.15 3.73 -4.99
CA VAL A 120 13.98 4.87 -5.92
C VAL A 120 15.09 4.88 -6.99
N THR A 121 16.32 4.53 -6.62
CA THR A 121 17.42 4.41 -7.57
C THR A 121 17.17 3.26 -8.56
N ALA A 122 16.72 2.12 -8.08
CA ALA A 122 16.39 0.98 -8.93
C ALA A 122 15.26 1.30 -9.93
N ILE A 123 14.25 2.04 -9.51
CA ILE A 123 13.17 2.54 -10.39
C ILE A 123 13.78 3.42 -11.50
N TRP A 124 14.69 4.32 -11.14
CA TRP A 124 15.29 5.25 -12.06
C TRP A 124 16.21 4.57 -13.07
N ASP A 125 17.06 3.65 -12.61
CA ASP A 125 18.10 3.04 -13.42
C ASP A 125 17.57 1.87 -14.28
N HIS A 126 16.63 1.09 -13.75
CA HIS A 126 16.19 -0.18 -14.35
C HIS A 126 14.68 -0.37 -14.40
N GLY A 127 13.92 0.48 -13.72
CA GLY A 127 12.47 0.38 -13.62
C GLY A 127 11.72 1.21 -14.66
N ASN A 128 10.43 1.38 -14.39
CA ASN A 128 9.53 2.12 -15.26
C ASN A 128 9.45 3.61 -14.87
N TRP A 129 10.56 4.33 -15.03
CA TRP A 129 10.60 5.77 -14.75
C TRP A 129 9.66 6.59 -15.64
N ARG A 130 9.28 6.06 -16.82
CA ARG A 130 8.30 6.70 -17.72
C ARG A 130 6.93 6.80 -17.06
N LEU A 131 6.54 5.77 -16.31
CA LEU A 131 5.33 5.81 -15.50
C LEU A 131 5.39 6.94 -14.47
N TYR A 132 6.52 7.12 -13.80
CA TYR A 132 6.72 8.23 -12.88
C TYR A 132 6.58 9.59 -13.58
N SER A 133 7.15 9.76 -14.75
CA SER A 133 7.02 11.00 -15.55
C SER A 133 5.58 11.27 -15.97
N SER A 134 4.81 10.23 -16.33
CA SER A 134 3.40 10.39 -16.70
C SER A 134 2.53 10.77 -15.51
N ILE A 135 2.78 10.18 -14.35
CA ILE A 135 2.08 10.46 -13.09
C ILE A 135 2.33 11.92 -12.63
N THR A 136 3.56 12.36 -12.72
CA THR A 136 3.96 13.68 -12.21
C THR A 136 3.73 14.80 -13.22
N GLN A 137 3.35 14.45 -14.47
CA GLN A 137 3.24 15.37 -15.60
C GLN A 137 4.54 16.18 -15.81
N ASN A 138 5.64 15.66 -15.31
CA ASN A 138 6.94 16.31 -15.36
C ASN A 138 7.92 15.40 -16.08
N LEU A 139 8.51 15.92 -17.16
CA LEU A 139 9.63 15.27 -17.80
C LEU A 139 10.84 15.38 -16.84
N ALA A 140 10.92 14.45 -15.91
CA ALA A 140 11.99 14.44 -14.92
C ALA A 140 13.34 14.30 -15.64
N VAL A 141 14.07 15.39 -15.69
CA VAL A 141 15.43 15.44 -16.26
C VAL A 141 16.46 14.82 -15.30
N SER A 142 16.10 14.69 -14.03
CA SER A 142 16.96 14.14 -12.99
C SER A 142 16.19 13.24 -12.02
N LYS A 143 16.92 12.32 -11.41
CA LYS A 143 16.36 11.43 -10.39
C LYS A 143 15.75 12.23 -9.24
N PRO A 144 14.49 11.95 -8.86
CA PRO A 144 13.86 12.61 -7.74
C PRO A 144 14.52 12.22 -6.41
N THR A 145 14.43 13.10 -5.44
CA THR A 145 14.76 12.75 -4.05
C THR A 145 13.71 11.78 -3.51
N ASN A 146 14.04 11.03 -2.46
CA ASN A 146 13.09 10.12 -1.81
C ASN A 146 11.79 10.83 -1.40
N GLY A 147 11.92 12.02 -0.82
CA GLY A 147 10.77 12.83 -0.40
C GLY A 147 9.90 13.26 -1.58
N GLN A 148 10.51 13.74 -2.65
CA GLN A 148 9.78 14.13 -3.87
C GLN A 148 9.03 12.93 -4.46
N PHE A 149 9.70 11.78 -4.57
CA PHE A 149 9.08 10.56 -5.07
C PHE A 149 7.84 10.17 -4.25
N ILE A 150 8.00 10.06 -2.93
CA ILE A 150 6.93 9.67 -2.01
C ILE A 150 5.74 10.63 -2.11
N LEU A 151 5.99 11.93 -2.04
CA LEU A 151 4.91 12.93 -2.04
C LEU A 151 4.17 13.01 -3.38
N GLN A 152 4.88 12.88 -4.50
CA GLN A 152 4.26 12.92 -5.82
C GLN A 152 3.41 11.68 -6.09
N VAL A 153 3.89 10.50 -5.72
CA VAL A 153 3.13 9.25 -5.84
C VAL A 153 1.90 9.28 -4.93
N ALA A 154 2.04 9.76 -3.69
CA ALA A 154 0.92 9.92 -2.76
C ALA A 154 -0.15 10.89 -3.28
N LYS A 155 0.28 12.01 -3.88
CA LYS A 155 -0.62 12.98 -4.50
C LYS A 155 -1.42 12.34 -5.65
N TYR A 156 -0.74 11.64 -6.55
CA TYR A 156 -1.40 10.93 -7.65
C TYR A 156 -2.43 9.92 -7.16
N MET A 157 -2.10 9.14 -6.12
CA MET A 157 -3.03 8.19 -5.52
C MET A 157 -4.28 8.89 -4.97
N ASN A 158 -4.12 10.04 -4.32
CA ASN A 158 -5.23 10.82 -3.78
C ASN A 158 -6.13 11.40 -4.87
N GLU A 159 -5.56 11.83 -5.99
CA GLU A 159 -6.33 12.31 -7.14
C GLU A 159 -7.15 11.18 -7.77
N GLY A 160 -6.57 10.00 -7.93
CA GLY A 160 -7.25 8.82 -8.45
C GLY A 160 -8.32 8.23 -7.51
N MET A 161 -8.26 8.52 -6.20
CA MET A 161 -9.29 8.08 -5.25
C MET A 161 -10.48 9.06 -5.12
N ARG A 162 -10.38 10.26 -5.70
CA ARG A 162 -11.45 11.28 -5.67
C ARG A 162 -12.41 11.19 -6.85
N MET A 163 -12.08 10.39 -7.86
CA MET A 163 -12.94 10.10 -9.00
C MET A 163 -13.82 8.89 -8.70
#